data_07d4aec3dac5d308daf51c47cfaac78b
#
_entry.id   07d4aec3dac5d308daf51c47cfaac78b
#
_cell.length_a   1.000
_cell.length_b   1.000
_cell.length_c   1.000
_cell.angle_alpha   90.00
_cell.angle_beta   90.00
_cell.angle_gamma   90.00
#
_symmetry.space_group_name_H-M   'P 1'
#
loop_
_entity.id
_entity.type
_entity.pdbx_description
1 polymer ?
#
loop_
_entity_poly.entity_id
_entity_poly.type
_entity_poly.pdbx_seq_one_letter_code
_entity_poly.pdbx_strand_id
1 'polypeptide(L)'
;LNIRTMKYLREILLCVVLTAACSVATLHGGDSLSLKIMTYNLRFGEKASLEELAEAIRAQRPDLVALQEIDCRTRRPGVERQHDKDFVTELGLRTGMFPLYGKTIPHAGGWYGIGILTAGPYISVQKLMLPQASATEEPRALLLATIEAGGDTIVFASTHLSLSAQSRRMQAEFIAREIGSLRFPALLGGDFNAGPNAPEIETMTRTGKMLCDRQPTFPADGPEIRLDYLFGFLAG
;
A
#
# COMPACT_ATOMS: atom_id res chain seq x y z
N LEU A 1 4.49 27.33 -10.25
CA LEU A 1 4.84 26.28 -9.27
C LEU A 1 4.87 26.94 -7.89
N ASN A 2 3.99 26.49 -7.02
CA ASN A 2 3.77 27.16 -5.74
C ASN A 2 4.85 26.65 -4.75
N ILE A 3 5.67 27.56 -4.25
CA ILE A 3 6.76 27.32 -3.29
C ILE A 3 6.26 26.64 -1.99
N ARG A 4 4.97 26.65 -1.72
CA ARG A 4 4.33 25.95 -0.59
C ARG A 4 4.46 24.42 -0.68
N THR A 5 4.22 23.82 -1.84
CA THR A 5 4.25 22.36 -2.01
C THR A 5 5.66 21.77 -1.77
N MET A 6 6.72 22.52 -2.05
CA MET A 6 8.11 22.10 -1.78
C MET A 6 8.51 22.15 -0.29
N LYS A 7 7.82 22.92 0.55
CA LYS A 7 8.09 22.99 2.00
C LYS A 7 7.61 21.76 2.76
N TYR A 8 6.52 21.13 2.33
CA TYR A 8 5.83 20.06 3.07
C TYR A 8 6.61 18.76 3.22
N LEU A 9 7.51 18.45 2.31
CA LEU A 9 8.36 17.25 2.39
C LEU A 9 9.74 17.50 3.03
N ARG A 10 10.07 18.75 3.37
CA ARG A 10 11.38 19.08 3.95
C ARG A 10 11.44 18.88 5.47
N GLU A 11 10.29 18.90 6.15
CA GLU A 11 10.20 18.71 7.61
C GLU A 11 9.28 17.54 7.95
N ILE A 12 9.74 16.31 7.65
CA ILE A 12 9.04 15.09 8.04
C ILE A 12 9.63 14.59 9.35
N LEU A 13 8.87 14.72 10.44
CA LEU A 13 9.15 14.04 11.70
C LEU A 13 8.47 12.66 11.66
N LEU A 14 9.27 11.61 11.67
CA LEU A 14 8.81 10.22 11.55
C LEU A 14 8.54 9.64 12.93
N CYS A 15 7.28 9.33 13.26
CA CYS A 15 6.92 8.45 14.36
C CYS A 15 6.46 7.10 13.77
N VAL A 16 7.23 6.05 14.02
CA VAL A 16 6.90 4.68 13.58
C VAL A 16 6.37 3.89 14.76
N VAL A 17 5.14 3.38 14.62
CA VAL A 17 4.57 2.40 15.56
C VAL A 17 4.48 1.07 14.82
N LEU A 18 5.22 0.08 15.31
CA LEU A 18 5.27 -1.26 14.71
C LEU A 18 4.18 -2.17 15.30
N THR A 19 3.42 -2.79 14.40
CA THR A 19 2.76 -4.07 14.64
C THR A 19 3.30 -5.06 13.61
N ALA A 20 3.57 -6.29 14.03
CA ALA A 20 4.27 -7.31 13.26
C ALA A 20 3.43 -7.81 12.07
N ALA A 21 3.28 -7.18 11.00
CA ALA A 21 2.68 -7.48 9.70
C ALA A 21 2.22 -6.23 8.96
N CYS A 22 2.55 -5.04 9.49
CA CYS A 22 2.25 -3.79 8.80
C CYS A 22 3.34 -2.75 9.06
N SER A 23 3.47 -1.79 8.17
CA SER A 23 4.25 -0.58 8.40
C SER A 23 3.31 0.61 8.54
N VAL A 24 3.56 1.44 9.54
CA VAL A 24 2.80 2.67 9.81
C VAL A 24 3.77 3.83 9.88
N ALA A 25 3.44 4.94 9.25
CA ALA A 25 4.18 6.19 9.36
C ALA A 25 3.23 7.37 9.55
N THR A 26 3.64 8.35 10.35
CA THR A 26 2.94 9.63 10.47
C THR A 26 3.79 10.69 9.80
N LEU A 27 3.18 11.44 8.90
CA LEU A 27 3.79 12.55 8.16
C LEU A 27 3.25 13.86 8.70
N HIS A 28 4.14 14.80 8.98
CA HIS A 28 3.77 16.15 9.40
C HIS A 28 4.18 17.13 8.31
N GLY A 29 3.23 17.87 7.76
CA GLY A 29 3.45 18.99 6.84
C GLY A 29 3.34 20.32 7.57
N GLY A 30 3.82 21.44 6.96
CA GLY A 30 3.73 22.78 7.58
C GLY A 30 2.30 23.14 7.97
N ASP A 31 2.17 23.92 9.01
CA ASP A 31 1.00 24.58 9.62
C ASP A 31 -0.19 23.71 10.06
N SER A 32 -0.25 22.39 9.90
CA SER A 32 -1.21 21.50 10.59
C SER A 32 -1.53 20.16 9.89
N LEU A 33 -1.00 19.85 8.71
CA LEU A 33 -1.28 18.56 8.09
C LEU A 33 -0.44 17.44 8.70
N SER A 34 -1.10 16.48 9.36
CA SER A 34 -0.50 15.24 9.81
C SER A 34 -1.24 14.08 9.15
N LEU A 35 -0.54 13.24 8.40
CA LEU A 35 -1.10 12.04 7.78
C LEU A 35 -0.47 10.79 8.36
N LYS A 36 -1.30 9.89 8.87
CA LYS A 36 -0.89 8.56 9.29
C LYS A 36 -1.17 7.56 8.18
N ILE A 37 -0.13 6.99 7.62
CA ILE A 37 -0.22 6.01 6.54
C ILE A 37 0.16 4.63 7.02
N MET A 38 -0.47 3.60 6.45
CA MET A 38 -0.28 2.20 6.79
C MET A 38 -0.19 1.36 5.53
N THR A 39 0.65 0.31 5.52
CA THR A 39 0.56 -0.79 4.55
C THR A 39 0.35 -2.09 5.30
N TYR A 40 -0.52 -2.98 4.79
CA TYR A 40 -0.92 -4.19 5.47
C TYR A 40 -1.25 -5.32 4.48
N ASN A 41 -0.43 -6.37 4.45
CA ASN A 41 -0.74 -7.59 3.74
C ASN A 41 -1.70 -8.43 4.60
N LEU A 42 -2.93 -8.66 4.09
CA LEU A 42 -4.02 -9.33 4.83
C LEU A 42 -3.96 -10.86 4.76
N ARG A 43 -3.08 -11.40 3.92
CA ARG A 43 -2.99 -12.84 3.66
C ARG A 43 -4.38 -13.46 3.48
N PHE A 44 -5.19 -12.84 2.61
CA PHE A 44 -6.59 -13.26 2.30
C PHE A 44 -7.43 -13.65 3.53
N GLY A 45 -7.12 -13.12 4.72
CA GLY A 45 -7.83 -13.45 5.96
C GLY A 45 -7.57 -14.87 6.48
N GLU A 46 -6.46 -15.52 6.09
CA GLU A 46 -6.12 -16.86 6.58
C GLU A 46 -5.91 -16.88 8.11
N LYS A 47 -5.20 -15.88 8.64
CA LYS A 47 -4.83 -15.81 10.05
C LYS A 47 -5.85 -15.11 10.94
N ALA A 48 -6.67 -14.22 10.37
CA ALA A 48 -7.59 -13.37 11.10
C ALA A 48 -8.92 -13.19 10.36
N SER A 49 -9.99 -12.97 11.07
CA SER A 49 -11.29 -12.58 10.51
C SER A 49 -11.25 -11.13 10.01
N LEU A 50 -12.20 -10.75 9.15
CA LEU A 50 -12.34 -9.35 8.71
C LEU A 50 -12.60 -8.39 9.86
N GLU A 51 -13.26 -8.84 10.95
CA GLU A 51 -13.44 -8.01 12.15
C GLU A 51 -12.10 -7.76 12.85
N GLU A 52 -11.29 -8.80 13.11
CA GLU A 52 -9.97 -8.65 13.72
C GLU A 52 -9.02 -7.81 12.87
N LEU A 53 -9.06 -7.96 11.55
CA LEU A 53 -8.30 -7.11 10.62
C LEU A 53 -8.75 -5.64 10.69
N ALA A 54 -10.05 -5.39 10.75
CA ALA A 54 -10.61 -4.05 10.90
C ALA A 54 -10.26 -3.43 12.27
N GLU A 55 -10.28 -4.22 13.35
CA GLU A 55 -9.84 -3.78 14.68
C GLU A 55 -8.36 -3.38 14.68
N ALA A 56 -7.50 -4.16 14.04
CA ALA A 56 -6.09 -3.83 13.90
C ALA A 56 -5.88 -2.50 13.15
N ILE A 57 -6.65 -2.26 12.08
CA ILE A 57 -6.62 -1.00 11.35
C ILE A 57 -7.13 0.15 12.23
N ARG A 58 -8.31 0.00 12.87
CA ARG A 58 -8.87 1.02 13.77
C ARG A 58 -7.93 1.38 14.92
N ALA A 59 -7.25 0.38 15.50
CA ALA A 59 -6.30 0.61 16.59
C ALA A 59 -5.15 1.53 16.18
N GLN A 60 -4.73 1.47 14.92
CA GLN A 60 -3.71 2.37 14.38
C GLN A 60 -4.24 3.75 14.01
N ARG A 61 -5.55 3.91 13.78
CA ARG A 61 -6.17 5.15 13.33
C ARG A 61 -5.45 5.78 12.12
N PRO A 62 -5.23 5.03 11.02
CA PRO A 62 -4.58 5.58 9.83
C PRO A 62 -5.54 6.45 9.04
N ASP A 63 -4.99 7.43 8.31
CA ASP A 63 -5.73 8.21 7.31
C ASP A 63 -5.78 7.47 5.97
N LEU A 64 -4.73 6.68 5.66
CA LEU A 64 -4.56 5.97 4.40
C LEU A 64 -3.99 4.57 4.65
N VAL A 65 -4.58 3.55 4.02
CA VAL A 65 -4.12 2.16 4.14
C VAL A 65 -3.93 1.55 2.76
N ALA A 66 -2.71 1.08 2.48
CA ALA A 66 -2.42 0.22 1.33
C ALA A 66 -2.59 -1.25 1.75
N LEU A 67 -3.42 -1.98 1.03
CA LEU A 67 -3.78 -3.36 1.35
C LEU A 67 -3.29 -4.33 0.27
N GLN A 68 -2.73 -5.46 0.68
CA GLN A 68 -2.30 -6.54 -0.19
C GLN A 68 -3.04 -7.83 0.14
N GLU A 69 -3.05 -8.76 -0.80
CA GLU A 69 -3.70 -10.07 -0.71
C GLU A 69 -5.20 -9.99 -0.38
N ILE A 70 -5.92 -9.20 -1.18
CA ILE A 70 -7.36 -8.96 -1.04
C ILE A 70 -8.15 -9.94 -1.87
N ASP A 71 -8.93 -10.78 -1.20
CA ASP A 71 -9.98 -11.60 -1.84
C ASP A 71 -11.26 -10.79 -2.02
N CYS A 72 -11.93 -10.99 -3.16
CA CYS A 72 -13.26 -10.45 -3.45
C CYS A 72 -14.13 -11.56 -3.98
N ARG A 73 -15.10 -12.01 -3.17
CA ARG A 73 -16.07 -13.06 -3.48
C ARG A 73 -15.46 -14.39 -3.90
N THR A 74 -14.29 -14.72 -3.34
CA THR A 74 -13.64 -16.02 -3.57
C THR A 74 -14.24 -17.09 -2.67
N ARG A 75 -14.03 -18.36 -3.09
CA ARG A 75 -14.24 -19.56 -2.28
C ARG A 75 -12.91 -20.29 -2.12
N ARG A 76 -11.91 -19.57 -1.59
CA ARG A 76 -10.58 -20.09 -1.38
C ARG A 76 -10.61 -21.26 -0.40
N PRO A 77 -10.07 -22.47 -0.76
CA PRO A 77 -9.96 -23.59 0.16
C PRO A 77 -9.14 -23.23 1.41
N GLY A 78 -9.56 -23.71 2.57
CA GLY A 78 -8.87 -23.50 3.85
C GLY A 78 -9.20 -22.17 4.54
N VAL A 79 -10.05 -21.32 3.94
CA VAL A 79 -10.52 -20.07 4.52
C VAL A 79 -12.03 -19.90 4.37
N GLU A 80 -12.78 -20.94 4.67
CA GLU A 80 -14.23 -21.05 4.45
C GLU A 80 -15.02 -19.92 5.13
N ARG A 81 -14.53 -19.41 6.27
CA ARG A 81 -15.11 -18.26 6.99
C ARG A 81 -15.11 -16.96 6.18
N GLN A 82 -14.28 -16.88 5.12
CA GLN A 82 -14.12 -15.71 4.27
C GLN A 82 -14.79 -15.88 2.89
N HIS A 83 -15.45 -17.02 2.63
CA HIS A 83 -16.10 -17.27 1.35
C HIS A 83 -17.14 -16.20 1.00
N ASP A 84 -17.20 -15.85 -0.28
CA ASP A 84 -18.14 -14.92 -0.91
C ASP A 84 -18.08 -13.48 -0.37
N LYS A 85 -17.13 -13.13 0.50
CA LYS A 85 -16.95 -11.78 1.06
C LYS A 85 -16.20 -10.87 0.10
N ASP A 86 -16.57 -9.60 0.09
CA ASP A 86 -15.82 -8.52 -0.54
C ASP A 86 -14.99 -7.82 0.53
N PHE A 87 -13.73 -8.22 0.66
CA PHE A 87 -12.85 -7.79 1.76
C PHE A 87 -12.71 -6.29 1.85
N VAL A 88 -12.45 -5.60 0.73
CA VAL A 88 -12.18 -4.17 0.79
C VAL A 88 -13.43 -3.38 1.18
N THR A 89 -14.60 -3.78 0.65
CA THR A 89 -15.87 -3.16 1.02
C THR A 89 -16.22 -3.43 2.49
N GLU A 90 -16.06 -4.67 2.94
CA GLU A 90 -16.30 -5.07 4.34
C GLU A 90 -15.36 -4.33 5.32
N LEU A 91 -14.09 -4.18 4.96
CA LEU A 91 -13.14 -3.41 5.78
C LEU A 91 -13.49 -1.93 5.78
N GLY A 92 -13.85 -1.35 4.63
CA GLY A 92 -14.32 0.03 4.55
C GLY A 92 -15.49 0.30 5.49
N LEU A 93 -16.51 -0.57 5.48
CA LEU A 93 -17.68 -0.46 6.37
C LEU A 93 -17.28 -0.56 7.85
N ARG A 94 -16.42 -1.50 8.22
CA ARG A 94 -16.00 -1.73 9.61
C ARG A 94 -15.05 -0.64 10.14
N THR A 95 -14.27 -0.04 9.28
CA THR A 95 -13.32 1.02 9.66
C THR A 95 -13.88 2.43 9.51
N GLY A 96 -15.00 2.60 8.80
CA GLY A 96 -15.55 3.90 8.42
C GLY A 96 -14.74 4.60 7.32
N MET A 97 -13.93 3.84 6.56
CA MET A 97 -13.07 4.37 5.50
C MET A 97 -13.65 4.09 4.10
N PHE A 98 -13.27 4.91 3.12
CA PHE A 98 -13.65 4.72 1.71
C PHE A 98 -12.81 3.60 1.08
N PRO A 99 -13.43 2.51 0.57
CA PRO A 99 -12.72 1.37 0.01
C PRO A 99 -12.49 1.51 -1.49
N LEU A 100 -11.29 1.11 -1.94
CA LEU A 100 -10.92 1.04 -3.35
C LEU A 100 -10.29 -0.32 -3.64
N TYR A 101 -10.75 -1.01 -4.69
CA TYR A 101 -10.28 -2.33 -5.07
C TYR A 101 -9.53 -2.36 -6.40
N GLY A 102 -8.33 -2.92 -6.39
CA GLY A 102 -7.49 -3.15 -7.56
C GLY A 102 -7.41 -4.63 -7.92
N LYS A 103 -8.40 -5.16 -8.65
CA LYS A 103 -8.39 -6.55 -9.14
C LYS A 103 -7.15 -6.85 -9.99
N THR A 104 -6.46 -7.96 -9.71
CA THR A 104 -5.32 -8.46 -10.52
C THR A 104 -5.68 -9.72 -11.28
N ILE A 105 -6.16 -10.78 -10.61
CA ILE A 105 -6.45 -12.08 -11.22
C ILE A 105 -7.83 -12.61 -10.83
N PRO A 106 -8.46 -13.48 -11.67
CA PRO A 106 -9.52 -14.37 -11.22
C PRO A 106 -8.94 -15.42 -10.27
N HIS A 107 -9.63 -15.71 -9.18
CA HIS A 107 -9.19 -16.72 -8.21
C HIS A 107 -10.38 -17.36 -7.50
N ALA A 108 -10.42 -18.68 -7.42
CA ALA A 108 -11.38 -19.48 -6.65
C ALA A 108 -12.84 -19.00 -6.77
N GLY A 109 -13.30 -18.72 -8.00
CA GLY A 109 -14.68 -18.29 -8.30
C GLY A 109 -14.95 -16.78 -8.13
N GLY A 110 -14.00 -16.04 -7.61
CA GLY A 110 -14.03 -14.59 -7.45
C GLY A 110 -12.77 -13.93 -8.00
N TRP A 111 -12.24 -12.95 -7.27
CA TRP A 111 -11.10 -12.13 -7.69
C TRP A 111 -10.10 -11.97 -6.55
N TYR A 112 -8.83 -11.80 -6.90
CA TYR A 112 -7.75 -11.50 -5.97
C TYR A 112 -7.02 -10.24 -6.44
N GLY A 113 -6.46 -9.45 -5.50
CA GLY A 113 -5.78 -8.22 -5.85
C GLY A 113 -5.27 -7.44 -4.66
N ILE A 114 -5.26 -6.11 -4.82
CA ILE A 114 -4.81 -5.13 -3.86
C ILE A 114 -5.93 -4.13 -3.54
N GLY A 115 -5.78 -3.34 -2.48
CA GLY A 115 -6.77 -2.34 -2.11
C GLY A 115 -6.16 -1.07 -1.51
N ILE A 116 -7.01 -0.07 -1.38
CA ILE A 116 -6.73 1.16 -0.63
C ILE A 116 -7.95 1.45 0.25
N LEU A 117 -7.70 1.91 1.47
CA LEU A 117 -8.70 2.60 2.30
C LEU A 117 -8.25 4.03 2.53
N THR A 118 -9.18 4.98 2.44
CA THR A 118 -8.95 6.41 2.72
C THR A 118 -9.94 6.94 3.74
N ALA A 119 -9.49 7.76 4.70
CA ALA A 119 -10.38 8.39 5.69
C ALA A 119 -11.34 9.41 5.06
N GLY A 120 -10.90 10.11 4.02
CA GLY A 120 -11.70 11.03 3.24
C GLY A 120 -12.03 10.50 1.85
N PRO A 121 -12.96 11.15 1.11
CA PRO A 121 -13.29 10.77 -0.26
C PRO A 121 -12.09 10.96 -1.20
N TYR A 122 -12.08 10.19 -2.29
CA TYR A 122 -11.09 10.29 -3.34
C TYR A 122 -11.63 11.10 -4.54
N ILE A 123 -10.70 11.73 -5.30
CA ILE A 123 -11.02 12.47 -6.53
C ILE A 123 -11.07 11.52 -7.73
N SER A 124 -10.07 10.65 -7.85
CA SER A 124 -9.96 9.69 -8.95
C SER A 124 -9.19 8.44 -8.54
N VAL A 125 -9.38 7.37 -9.30
CA VAL A 125 -8.69 6.08 -9.11
C VAL A 125 -8.16 5.59 -10.44
N GLN A 126 -6.92 5.10 -10.44
CA GLN A 126 -6.29 4.47 -11.58
C GLN A 126 -5.64 3.15 -11.14
N LYS A 127 -5.76 2.11 -11.96
CA LYS A 127 -5.03 0.86 -11.80
C LYS A 127 -4.15 0.61 -13.02
N LEU A 128 -2.87 0.38 -12.79
CA LEU A 128 -1.89 0.02 -13.80
C LEU A 128 -1.42 -1.41 -13.54
N MET A 129 -1.46 -2.27 -14.57
CA MET A 129 -0.85 -3.60 -14.46
C MET A 129 0.66 -3.46 -14.57
N LEU A 130 1.38 -4.17 -13.71
CA LEU A 130 2.84 -4.13 -13.67
C LEU A 130 3.44 -5.11 -14.69
N PRO A 131 4.65 -4.84 -15.21
CA PRO A 131 5.32 -5.72 -16.13
C PRO A 131 5.71 -7.06 -15.47
N GLN A 132 5.82 -8.11 -16.28
CA GLN A 132 6.21 -9.45 -15.87
C GLN A 132 7.34 -9.96 -16.77
N ALA A 133 8.31 -10.67 -16.19
CA ALA A 133 9.37 -11.32 -16.95
C ALA A 133 8.86 -12.59 -17.66
N SER A 134 7.81 -13.22 -17.13
CA SER A 134 7.15 -14.39 -17.70
C SER A 134 5.63 -14.27 -17.62
N ALA A 135 4.94 -14.71 -18.68
CA ALA A 135 3.47 -14.75 -18.72
C ALA A 135 2.87 -15.79 -17.73
N THR A 136 3.69 -16.68 -17.16
CA THR A 136 3.27 -17.68 -16.17
C THR A 136 3.31 -17.17 -14.74
N GLU A 137 3.88 -15.98 -14.49
CA GLU A 137 3.89 -15.36 -13.18
C GLU A 137 2.52 -14.74 -12.85
N GLU A 138 2.25 -14.60 -11.57
CA GLU A 138 1.03 -13.93 -11.11
C GLU A 138 1.06 -12.44 -11.48
N PRO A 139 0.07 -11.93 -12.23
CA PRO A 139 -0.04 -10.51 -12.56
C PRO A 139 -0.14 -9.63 -11.32
N ARG A 140 0.65 -8.56 -11.29
CA ARG A 140 0.69 -7.56 -10.23
C ARG A 140 0.19 -6.21 -10.72
N ALA A 141 -0.20 -5.33 -9.79
CA ALA A 141 -0.72 -4.01 -10.14
C ALA A 141 -0.19 -2.93 -9.20
N LEU A 142 -0.25 -1.70 -9.68
CA LEU A 142 -0.17 -0.46 -8.93
C LEU A 142 -1.57 0.17 -8.94
N LEU A 143 -2.16 0.38 -7.76
CA LEU A 143 -3.43 1.08 -7.57
C LEU A 143 -3.13 2.47 -7.03
N LEU A 144 -3.64 3.52 -7.72
CA LEU A 144 -3.42 4.91 -7.36
C LEU A 144 -4.77 5.57 -7.05
N ALA A 145 -4.85 6.28 -5.95
CA ALA A 145 -5.97 7.13 -5.56
C ALA A 145 -5.51 8.58 -5.45
N THR A 146 -6.11 9.49 -6.19
CA THR A 146 -5.93 10.93 -6.01
C THR A 146 -6.90 11.39 -4.94
N ILE A 147 -6.40 12.06 -3.91
CA ILE A 147 -7.18 12.51 -2.74
C ILE A 147 -6.85 13.95 -2.39
N GLU A 148 -7.75 14.59 -1.66
CA GLU A 148 -7.47 15.88 -0.98
C GLU A 148 -7.01 15.61 0.45
N ALA A 149 -5.96 16.29 0.87
CA ALA A 149 -5.42 16.21 2.21
C ALA A 149 -4.92 17.59 2.67
N GLY A 150 -5.56 18.16 3.69
CA GLY A 150 -5.19 19.46 4.25
C GLY A 150 -5.24 20.64 3.27
N GLY A 151 -6.10 20.57 2.26
CA GLY A 151 -6.23 21.57 1.20
C GLY A 151 -5.28 21.37 0.00
N ASP A 152 -4.42 20.37 0.06
CA ASP A 152 -3.55 19.97 -1.05
C ASP A 152 -4.06 18.68 -1.71
N THR A 153 -3.66 18.46 -2.96
CA THR A 153 -3.93 17.20 -3.68
C THR A 153 -2.69 16.32 -3.63
N ILE A 154 -2.87 15.07 -3.24
CA ILE A 154 -1.81 14.05 -3.23
C ILE A 154 -2.30 12.79 -3.93
N VAL A 155 -1.36 11.90 -4.29
CA VAL A 155 -1.67 10.55 -4.77
C VAL A 155 -1.25 9.55 -3.69
N PHE A 156 -2.14 8.65 -3.32
CA PHE A 156 -1.80 7.49 -2.49
C PHE A 156 -1.85 6.23 -3.33
N ALA A 157 -0.81 5.41 -3.23
CA ALA A 157 -0.66 4.21 -4.05
C ALA A 157 -0.48 2.95 -3.20
N SER A 158 -1.02 1.83 -3.69
CA SER A 158 -0.84 0.48 -3.15
C SER A 158 -0.24 -0.43 -4.21
N THR A 159 0.69 -1.30 -3.81
CA THR A 159 1.27 -2.33 -4.69
C THR A 159 1.57 -3.62 -3.92
N HIS A 160 1.76 -4.71 -4.66
CA HIS A 160 2.30 -5.98 -4.18
C HIS A 160 3.18 -6.55 -5.29
N LEU A 161 4.50 -6.58 -5.08
CA LEU A 161 5.44 -7.00 -6.12
C LEU A 161 5.50 -8.52 -6.26
N SER A 162 6.06 -8.98 -7.40
CA SER A 162 6.22 -10.39 -7.74
C SER A 162 7.19 -11.11 -6.78
N LEU A 163 7.05 -12.41 -6.66
CA LEU A 163 8.03 -13.29 -6.01
C LEU A 163 9.30 -13.49 -6.86
N SER A 164 9.23 -13.21 -8.18
CA SER A 164 10.36 -13.27 -9.10
C SER A 164 11.22 -12.01 -8.98
N ALA A 165 12.51 -12.17 -8.69
CA ALA A 165 13.44 -11.03 -8.59
C ALA A 165 13.57 -10.26 -9.90
N GLN A 166 13.47 -10.93 -11.07
CA GLN A 166 13.51 -10.26 -12.37
C GLN A 166 12.29 -9.37 -12.57
N SER A 167 11.10 -9.90 -12.32
CA SER A 167 9.85 -9.12 -12.40
C SER A 167 9.81 -7.99 -11.38
N ARG A 168 10.25 -8.20 -10.14
CA ARG A 168 10.32 -7.13 -9.14
C ARG A 168 11.15 -5.93 -9.60
N ARG A 169 12.32 -6.17 -10.20
CA ARG A 169 13.16 -5.06 -10.73
C ARG A 169 12.42 -4.27 -11.79
N MET A 170 11.82 -4.96 -12.78
CA MET A 170 11.02 -4.33 -13.83
C MET A 170 9.83 -3.55 -13.24
N GLN A 171 9.18 -4.12 -12.22
CA GLN A 171 8.05 -3.51 -11.53
C GLN A 171 8.46 -2.27 -10.74
N ALA A 172 9.57 -2.32 -10.02
CA ALA A 172 10.10 -1.18 -9.28
C ALA A 172 10.50 -0.01 -10.22
N GLU A 173 11.16 -0.31 -11.33
CA GLU A 173 11.50 0.69 -12.35
C GLU A 173 10.24 1.30 -12.99
N PHE A 174 9.23 0.47 -13.29
CA PHE A 174 7.94 0.93 -13.79
C PHE A 174 7.26 1.87 -12.80
N ILE A 175 7.14 1.46 -11.52
CA ILE A 175 6.51 2.26 -10.47
C ILE A 175 7.25 3.58 -10.28
N ALA A 176 8.59 3.56 -10.23
CA ALA A 176 9.40 4.77 -10.07
C ALA A 176 9.16 5.77 -11.21
N ARG A 177 9.05 5.28 -12.46
CA ARG A 177 8.74 6.13 -13.62
C ARG A 177 7.32 6.69 -13.57
N GLU A 178 6.31 5.85 -13.31
CA GLU A 178 4.92 6.27 -13.26
C GLU A 178 4.67 7.30 -12.15
N ILE A 179 5.18 7.03 -10.95
CA ILE A 179 5.05 7.96 -9.81
C ILE A 179 5.84 9.23 -10.06
N GLY A 180 7.06 9.13 -10.61
CA GLY A 180 7.89 10.29 -10.92
C GLY A 180 7.31 11.22 -12.00
N SER A 181 6.36 10.75 -12.79
CA SER A 181 5.64 11.55 -13.79
C SER A 181 4.36 12.21 -13.26
N LEU A 182 4.00 11.96 -12.00
CA LEU A 182 2.77 12.50 -11.42
C LEU A 182 2.89 14.01 -11.14
N ARG A 183 1.80 14.72 -11.42
CA ARG A 183 1.69 16.16 -11.15
C ARG A 183 1.68 16.50 -9.66
N PHE A 184 1.25 15.57 -8.82
CA PHE A 184 1.06 15.75 -7.38
C PHE A 184 2.05 14.90 -6.59
N PRO A 185 2.43 15.31 -5.36
CA PRO A 185 3.20 14.46 -4.48
C PRO A 185 2.52 13.12 -4.26
N ALA A 186 3.31 12.05 -4.12
CA ALA A 186 2.76 10.71 -3.96
C ALA A 186 3.30 10.01 -2.72
N LEU A 187 2.45 9.18 -2.13
CA LEU A 187 2.76 8.22 -1.07
C LEU A 187 2.50 6.82 -1.60
N LEU A 188 3.42 5.90 -1.36
CA LEU A 188 3.31 4.51 -1.80
C LEU A 188 3.46 3.58 -0.61
N GLY A 189 2.52 2.67 -0.43
CA GLY A 189 2.62 1.55 0.49
C GLY A 189 2.57 0.22 -0.26
N GLY A 190 3.27 -0.81 0.24
CA GLY A 190 3.19 -2.12 -0.38
C GLY A 190 4.07 -3.19 0.23
N ASP A 191 3.76 -4.44 -0.10
CA ASP A 191 4.63 -5.58 0.06
C ASP A 191 5.51 -5.70 -1.19
N PHE A 192 6.81 -5.47 -1.00
CA PHE A 192 7.78 -5.47 -2.09
C PHE A 192 8.38 -6.85 -2.33
N ASN A 193 8.12 -7.86 -1.48
CA ASN A 193 8.74 -9.17 -1.54
C ASN A 193 10.28 -9.12 -1.67
N ALA A 194 10.90 -8.07 -1.13
CA ALA A 194 12.31 -7.73 -1.28
C ALA A 194 12.87 -7.22 0.04
N GLY A 195 14.05 -7.71 0.42
CA GLY A 195 14.74 -7.24 1.63
C GLY A 195 15.33 -5.82 1.47
N PRO A 196 15.76 -5.19 2.59
CA PRO A 196 16.16 -3.78 2.61
C PRO A 196 17.33 -3.39 1.70
N ASN A 197 18.14 -4.37 1.30
CA ASN A 197 19.32 -4.14 0.44
C ASN A 197 19.09 -4.61 -1.01
N ALA A 198 17.84 -4.95 -1.36
CA ALA A 198 17.51 -5.40 -2.71
C ALA A 198 17.50 -4.23 -3.72
N PRO A 199 17.85 -4.50 -5.00
CA PRO A 199 17.86 -3.47 -6.05
C PRO A 199 16.53 -2.74 -6.22
N GLU A 200 15.41 -3.40 -5.94
CA GLU A 200 14.07 -2.83 -5.99
C GLU A 200 13.92 -1.69 -4.97
N ILE A 201 14.44 -1.89 -3.76
CA ILE A 201 14.38 -0.89 -2.68
C ILE A 201 15.35 0.26 -2.98
N GLU A 202 16.51 -0.03 -3.54
CA GLU A 202 17.45 1.00 -4.02
C GLU A 202 16.80 1.87 -5.11
N THR A 203 16.08 1.26 -6.06
CA THR A 203 15.36 1.99 -7.11
C THR A 203 14.33 2.96 -6.50
N MET A 204 13.56 2.52 -5.52
CA MET A 204 12.59 3.38 -4.83
C MET A 204 13.26 4.52 -4.06
N THR A 205 14.38 4.24 -3.37
CA THR A 205 15.09 5.25 -2.57
C THR A 205 15.87 6.28 -3.40
N ARG A 206 16.19 5.98 -4.66
CA ARG A 206 16.78 6.96 -5.60
C ARG A 206 15.75 8.00 -6.07
N THR A 207 14.49 7.63 -6.17
CA THR A 207 13.42 8.48 -6.70
C THR A 207 12.53 9.06 -5.60
N GLY A 208 12.49 8.44 -4.44
CA GLY A 208 11.67 8.83 -3.30
C GLY A 208 12.38 8.67 -1.96
N LYS A 209 11.70 9.05 -0.90
CA LYS A 209 12.16 8.92 0.48
C LYS A 209 11.46 7.74 1.14
N MET A 210 12.21 6.82 1.75
CA MET A 210 11.65 5.79 2.64
C MET A 210 11.07 6.48 3.89
N LEU A 211 9.82 6.16 4.22
CA LEU A 211 9.06 6.76 5.32
C LEU A 211 8.90 5.82 6.52
N CYS A 212 9.31 4.57 6.40
CA CYS A 212 9.33 3.60 7.48
C CYS A 212 10.77 3.33 7.96
N ASP A 213 10.91 2.75 9.14
CA ASP A 213 12.19 2.25 9.64
C ASP A 213 12.64 1.00 8.86
N ARG A 214 13.65 0.28 9.37
CA ARG A 214 14.15 -0.95 8.78
C ARG A 214 13.82 -2.20 9.61
N GLN A 215 12.92 -2.09 10.59
CA GLN A 215 12.52 -3.24 11.40
C GLN A 215 11.83 -4.30 10.53
N PRO A 216 12.05 -5.59 10.81
CA PRO A 216 11.37 -6.66 10.10
C PRO A 216 9.85 -6.55 10.15
N THR A 217 9.16 -7.05 9.12
CA THR A 217 7.68 -7.10 9.04
C THR A 217 7.16 -8.51 8.77
N PHE A 218 8.01 -9.45 8.38
CA PHE A 218 7.63 -10.82 8.05
C PHE A 218 8.57 -11.85 8.71
N PRO A 219 8.04 -13.02 9.16
CA PRO A 219 6.61 -13.35 9.31
C PRO A 219 5.95 -12.54 10.44
N ALA A 220 4.61 -12.47 10.47
CA ALA A 220 3.87 -11.66 11.43
C ALA A 220 4.08 -12.08 12.90
N ASP A 221 4.30 -13.37 13.15
CA ASP A 221 4.46 -14.01 14.46
C ASP A 221 5.92 -14.22 14.89
N GLY A 222 6.84 -13.46 14.34
CA GLY A 222 8.28 -13.50 14.66
C GLY A 222 9.07 -12.85 13.54
N PRO A 223 8.96 -11.51 13.36
CA PRO A 223 9.54 -10.84 12.20
C PRO A 223 11.05 -10.98 12.11
N GLU A 224 11.55 -11.45 10.97
CA GLU A 224 12.97 -11.66 10.68
C GLU A 224 13.46 -10.82 9.50
N ILE A 225 12.57 -10.50 8.53
CA ILE A 225 12.89 -9.71 7.35
C ILE A 225 11.84 -8.64 7.11
N ARG A 226 12.25 -7.49 6.58
CA ARG A 226 11.32 -6.48 6.08
C ARG A 226 10.94 -6.76 4.65
N LEU A 227 9.64 -6.78 4.37
CA LEU A 227 9.06 -6.89 3.03
C LEU A 227 8.09 -5.75 2.72
N ASP A 228 7.55 -5.09 3.75
CA ASP A 228 6.55 -4.03 3.64
C ASP A 228 7.19 -2.66 3.82
N TYR A 229 6.95 -1.76 2.86
CA TYR A 229 7.58 -0.44 2.83
C TYR A 229 6.58 0.67 2.57
N LEU A 230 6.94 1.86 3.05
CA LEU A 230 6.28 3.12 2.79
C LEU A 230 7.29 4.11 2.19
N PHE A 231 6.91 4.73 1.08
CA PHE A 231 7.72 5.73 0.38
C PHE A 231 6.94 7.01 0.11
N GLY A 232 7.63 8.15 0.10
CA GLY A 232 7.12 9.43 -0.32
C GLY A 232 7.90 10.00 -1.48
N PHE A 233 7.21 10.61 -2.43
CA PHE A 233 7.75 11.19 -3.65
C PHE A 233 7.27 12.64 -3.79
N LEU A 234 8.18 13.53 -4.19
CA LEU A 234 7.84 14.89 -4.57
C LEU A 234 7.11 14.88 -5.92
N ALA A 235 6.32 15.91 -6.18
CA ALA A 235 5.79 16.15 -7.52
C ALA A 235 6.95 16.37 -8.51
N GLY A 236 6.83 15.81 -9.71
CA GLY A 236 7.78 15.99 -10.80
C GLY A 236 7.74 17.40 -11.40
#